data_17a448a8f3a405e5353eaf29b2b60bff
#
_entry.id   17a448a8f3a405e5353eaf29b2b60bff
#
_cell.length_a   1.000
_cell.length_b   1.000
_cell.length_c   1.000
_cell.angle_alpha   90.00
_cell.angle_beta   90.00
_cell.angle_gamma   90.00
#
_symmetry.space_group_name_H-M   'P 1'
#
loop_
_entity.id
_entity.type
_entity.pdbx_description
1 polymer ?
#
loop_
_entity_poly.entity_id
_entity_poly.type
_entity_poly.pdbx_seq_one_letter_code
_entity_poly.pdbx_strand_id
1 'polypeptide(L)'
;MEITLICYAVLQEIISEEPISLEVPKGCTAEQVIELLSQNYPHAGPILKSTRLAHQDDYVEKQSVLTDGAEYCLIPPVSGG
;
A
#
# COMPACT_ATOMS: atom_id res chain seq x y z
N MET A 1 11.15 10.17 -3.07
CA MET A 1 11.30 9.66 -1.70
C MET A 1 11.06 8.17 -1.67
N GLU A 2 11.54 7.52 -0.63
CA GLU A 2 11.39 6.08 -0.50
C GLU A 2 10.51 5.72 0.68
N ILE A 3 9.62 4.75 0.47
CA ILE A 3 8.78 4.23 1.55
C ILE A 3 8.91 2.70 1.55
N THR A 4 8.58 2.11 2.68
CA THR A 4 8.55 0.65 2.82
C THR A 4 7.12 0.20 2.97
N LEU A 5 6.74 -0.83 2.23
CA LEU A 5 5.39 -1.37 2.26
C LEU A 5 5.41 -2.80 2.76
N ILE A 6 4.49 -3.11 3.67
CA ILE A 6 4.32 -4.47 4.19
C ILE A 6 2.95 -4.96 3.80
N CYS A 7 2.92 -6.10 3.10
CA CYS A 7 1.68 -6.70 2.64
C CYS A 7 1.09 -7.60 3.72
N TYR A 8 -0.24 -7.69 3.74
CA TYR A 8 -0.94 -8.59 4.65
C TYR A 8 -1.94 -9.45 3.89
N ALA A 9 -2.27 -10.58 4.48
CA ALA A 9 -3.28 -11.50 3.97
C ALA A 9 -3.01 -11.86 2.50
N VAL A 10 -4.02 -11.80 1.66
CA VAL A 10 -3.90 -12.20 0.27
C VAL A 10 -2.83 -11.40 -0.50
N LEU A 11 -2.54 -10.18 -0.07
CA LEU A 11 -1.53 -9.38 -0.75
C LEU A 11 -0.12 -9.97 -0.60
N GLN A 12 0.12 -10.76 0.45
CA GLN A 12 1.39 -11.44 0.58
C GLN A 12 1.61 -12.44 -0.56
N GLU A 13 0.55 -13.09 -0.97
CA GLU A 13 0.63 -14.07 -2.05
C GLU A 13 0.72 -13.39 -3.42
N ILE A 14 0.02 -12.29 -3.59
CA ILE A 14 -0.05 -11.63 -4.89
C ILE A 14 1.13 -10.70 -5.14
N ILE A 15 1.60 -10.01 -4.11
CA ILE A 15 2.67 -9.02 -4.25
C ILE A 15 3.97 -9.51 -3.63
N SER A 16 4.03 -9.62 -2.31
CA SER A 16 5.25 -10.05 -1.64
C SER A 16 5.01 -10.42 -0.20
N GLU A 17 5.69 -11.46 0.27
CA GLU A 17 5.66 -11.84 1.67
C GLU A 17 6.64 -11.00 2.48
N GLU A 18 7.59 -10.37 1.81
CA GLU A 18 8.60 -9.56 2.47
C GLU A 18 8.34 -8.07 2.26
N PRO A 19 8.85 -7.21 3.16
CA PRO A 19 8.72 -5.77 2.96
C PRO A 19 9.32 -5.36 1.63
N ILE A 20 8.68 -4.43 0.96
CA ILE A 20 9.19 -3.91 -0.30
C ILE A 20 9.47 -2.42 -0.17
N SER A 21 10.58 -2.00 -0.78
CA SER A 21 10.91 -0.59 -0.87
C SER A 21 10.34 -0.04 -2.16
N LEU A 22 9.70 1.11 -2.10
CA LEU A 22 9.09 1.73 -3.26
C LEU A 22 9.54 3.19 -3.36
N GLU A 23 10.11 3.54 -4.52
CA GLU A 23 10.43 4.91 -4.82
C GLU A 23 9.16 5.61 -5.30
N VAL A 24 8.82 6.72 -4.68
CA VAL A 24 7.63 7.48 -5.06
C VAL A 24 7.97 8.97 -5.14
N PRO A 25 7.20 9.74 -5.91
CA PRO A 25 7.45 11.18 -5.98
C PRO A 25 7.27 11.84 -4.61
N LYS A 26 8.03 12.87 -4.37
CA LYS A 26 7.87 13.67 -3.16
C LYS A 26 6.46 14.26 -3.18
N GLY A 27 5.76 14.20 -2.05
CA GLY A 27 4.39 14.67 -1.97
C GLY A 27 3.36 13.62 -2.35
N CYS A 28 3.79 12.38 -2.59
CA CYS A 28 2.91 11.29 -2.95
C CYS A 28 1.91 11.00 -1.83
N THR A 29 0.65 10.78 -2.22
CA THR A 29 -0.41 10.46 -1.27
C THR A 29 -0.63 8.95 -1.21
N ALA A 30 -1.38 8.51 -0.19
CA ALA A 30 -1.72 7.10 -0.05
C ALA A 30 -2.45 6.59 -1.29
N GLU A 31 -3.37 7.38 -1.82
CA GLU A 31 -4.11 6.98 -3.02
C GLU A 31 -3.18 6.78 -4.22
N GLN A 32 -2.20 7.67 -4.37
CA GLN A 32 -1.25 7.55 -5.48
C GLN A 32 -0.37 6.32 -5.36
N VAL A 33 -0.02 5.91 -4.14
CA VAL A 33 0.74 4.69 -3.93
C VAL A 33 -0.08 3.48 -4.38
N ILE A 34 -1.36 3.45 -4.04
CA ILE A 34 -2.24 2.35 -4.46
C ILE A 34 -2.31 2.29 -5.98
N GLU A 35 -2.38 3.44 -6.65
CA GLU A 35 -2.41 3.48 -8.11
C GLU A 35 -1.10 2.95 -8.71
N LEU A 36 0.03 3.33 -8.14
CA LEU A 36 1.33 2.83 -8.60
C LEU A 36 1.42 1.32 -8.44
N LEU A 37 0.97 0.80 -7.31
CA LEU A 37 0.97 -0.64 -7.08
C LEU A 37 0.07 -1.36 -8.07
N SER A 38 -1.07 -0.78 -8.40
CA SER A 38 -1.98 -1.38 -9.37
C SER A 38 -1.35 -1.46 -10.74
N GLN A 39 -0.51 -0.50 -11.10
CA GLN A 39 0.20 -0.52 -12.37
C GLN A 39 1.31 -1.58 -12.38
N ASN A 40 2.01 -1.72 -11.26
CA ASN A 40 3.10 -2.69 -11.14
C ASN A 40 2.59 -4.12 -10.95
N TYR A 41 1.43 -4.26 -10.34
CA TYR A 41 0.83 -5.58 -10.05
C TYR A 41 -0.61 -5.60 -10.52
N PRO A 42 -0.83 -5.70 -11.85
CA PRO A 42 -2.19 -5.65 -12.40
C PRO A 42 -3.14 -6.68 -11.83
N HIS A 43 -2.63 -7.85 -11.47
CA HIS A 43 -3.49 -8.90 -10.90
C HIS A 43 -4.05 -8.51 -9.54
N ALA A 44 -3.36 -7.63 -8.84
CA ALA A 44 -3.81 -7.16 -7.54
C ALA A 44 -4.73 -5.94 -7.63
N GLY A 45 -4.94 -5.40 -8.82
CA GLY A 45 -5.73 -4.18 -9.00
C GLY A 45 -7.08 -4.18 -8.32
N PRO A 46 -7.92 -5.21 -8.56
CA PRO A 46 -9.24 -5.24 -7.93
C PRO A 46 -9.18 -5.22 -6.40
N ILE A 47 -8.19 -5.91 -5.82
CA ILE A 47 -8.03 -5.94 -4.36
C ILE A 47 -7.45 -4.62 -3.87
N LEU A 48 -6.50 -4.06 -4.60
CA LEU A 48 -5.87 -2.80 -4.22
C LEU A 48 -6.85 -1.64 -4.18
N LYS A 49 -7.90 -1.68 -4.99
CA LYS A 49 -8.93 -0.65 -4.97
C LYS A 49 -9.57 -0.49 -3.60
N SER A 50 -9.68 -1.58 -2.85
CA SER A 50 -10.28 -1.58 -1.52
C SER A 50 -9.25 -1.73 -0.42
N THR A 51 -7.98 -1.66 -0.76
CA THR A 51 -6.88 -1.76 0.20
C THR A 51 -6.59 -0.40 0.80
N ARG A 52 -6.28 -0.38 2.07
CA ARG A 52 -5.93 0.85 2.77
C ARG A 52 -4.51 0.77 3.29
N LEU A 53 -3.87 1.93 3.37
CA LEU A 53 -2.59 2.02 4.04
C LEU A 53 -2.82 2.26 5.53
N ALA A 54 -1.94 1.69 6.34
CA ALA A 54 -1.93 1.96 7.77
C ALA A 54 -0.51 2.29 8.20
N HIS A 55 -0.38 3.18 9.17
CA HIS A 55 0.91 3.58 9.72
C HIS A 55 0.78 3.58 11.24
N GLN A 56 1.59 2.79 11.91
CA GLN A 56 1.51 2.63 13.37
C GLN A 56 0.08 2.28 13.75
N ASP A 57 -0.64 1.78 13.94
CA ASP A 57 -1.99 1.40 14.35
C ASP A 57 -3.13 2.25 13.78
N ASP A 58 -2.81 3.23 12.91
CA ASP A 58 -3.85 4.08 12.33
C ASP A 58 -3.93 3.94 10.83
N TYR A 59 -5.15 4.00 10.30
CA TYR A 59 -5.33 4.06 8.86
C TYR A 59 -4.91 5.44 8.34
N VAL A 60 -4.30 5.43 7.18
CA VAL A 60 -3.87 6.65 6.50
C VAL A 60 -4.98 7.06 5.53
N GLU A 61 -5.36 8.32 5.57
CA GLU A 61 -6.37 8.82 4.65
C GLU A 61 -5.82 8.88 3.23
N LYS A 62 -6.70 8.70 2.25
CA LYS A 62 -6.31 8.65 0.85
C LYS A 62 -5.53 9.88 0.40
N GLN A 63 -5.90 11.04 0.89
CA GLN A 63 -5.28 12.29 0.49
C GLN A 63 -4.06 12.67 1.32
N SER A 64 -3.72 11.88 2.32
CA SER A 64 -2.57 12.17 3.16
C SER A 64 -1.27 11.96 2.42
N VAL A 65 -0.38 12.92 2.56
CA VAL A 65 0.96 12.83 1.99
C VAL A 65 1.79 11.89 2.85
N LEU A 66 2.52 11.00 2.20
CA LEU A 66 3.33 10.03 2.91
C LEU A 66 4.67 10.63 3.33
N THR A 67 5.28 10.00 4.31
CA THR A 67 6.55 10.46 4.88
C THR A 67 7.71 9.66 4.32
N ASP A 68 8.74 10.35 3.87
CA ASP A 68 9.96 9.71 3.38
C ASP A 68 10.57 8.84 4.47
N GLY A 69 10.93 7.63 4.09
CA GLY A 69 11.54 6.67 5.01
C GLY A 69 10.58 5.93 5.91
N ALA A 70 9.29 6.25 5.86
CA ALA A 70 8.30 5.61 6.72
C ALA A 70 7.89 4.24 6.19
N GLU A 71 7.32 3.44 7.08
CA GLU A 71 6.82 2.11 6.77
C GLU A 71 5.32 2.11 6.84
N TYR A 72 4.67 1.56 5.81
CA TYR A 72 3.23 1.49 5.75
C TYR A 72 2.78 0.06 5.52
N CYS A 73 1.65 -0.29 6.11
CA CYS A 73 1.04 -1.60 5.93
C CYS A 73 -0.07 -1.52 4.90
N LEU A 74 -0.12 -2.49 4.02
CA LEU A 74 -1.19 -2.60 3.02
C LEU A 74 -2.24 -3.55 3.59
N ILE A 75 -3.38 -3.00 3.97
CA ILE A 75 -4.46 -3.76 4.62
C ILE A 75 -5.57 -4.00 3.61
N PRO A 76 -5.70 -5.22 3.08
CA PRO A 76 -6.76 -5.51 2.11
C PRO A 76 -8.12 -5.61 2.81
N PRO A 77 -9.21 -5.59 2.03
CA PRO A 77 -10.53 -5.73 2.63
C PRO A 77 -10.67 -7.11 3.25
N VAL A 78 -11.49 -7.20 4.30
CA VAL A 78 -11.76 -8.47 4.96
C VAL A 78 -12.67 -9.29 4.06
N SER A 79 -12.22 -10.48 3.68
CA SER A 79 -13.00 -11.34 2.82
C SER A 79 -14.09 -12.08 3.61
N GLY A 80 -15.18 -12.35 2.97
CA GLY A 80 -16.26 -13.09 3.59
C GLY A 80 -16.98 -12.33 4.68
N GLY A 81 -16.58 -11.11 4.81
CA GLY A 81 -17.27 -10.24 5.74
C GLY A 81 -18.67 -10.02 5.27
#